data_62535a7a389d00bd9641f6d6228b7365
#
_entry.id   62535a7a389d00bd9641f6d6228b7365
#
_cell.length_a   1.000
_cell.length_b   1.000
_cell.length_c   1.000
_cell.angle_alpha   90.00
_cell.angle_beta   90.00
_cell.angle_gamma   90.00
#
_symmetry.space_group_name_H-M   'P 1'
#
loop_
_entity.id
_entity.type
_entity.pdbx_description
1 polymer ?
#
loop_
_entity_poly.entity_id
_entity_poly.type
_entity_poly.pdbx_seq_one_letter_code
_entity_poly.pdbx_strand_id
1 'polypeptide(L)'
;MKTIFSKVKLRPGQIVQLFLLVLLSAVGQMLLPSFLAQMISHGVAEGENRIVWMYAVIMAGVTLFSCVISFLSVKIASYISTDFAAQLRTQVFSKVQEFSAAEMDRFGTASLVTRSTSDITNVQNFLTLLLRVGLLAPMMAAAGLVFSAATGGEVSSVLLVAIPVLLTVLTIIMVLASKYSIRLRKKLDQINRLFLESLEGVRVIRAFNKQKTENARFEEANEDYAMTAMAAGRITSLLMPAISVIFGVTTAAVLGMGAYYVSTGAMEVGSLVANSQYISMVLTSVMMLSLVIMMFPTSYACAKRIAEVLQTDSSIRGGNCLLYTSPSP
;
A
#
# COMPACT_ATOMS: atom_id res chain seq x y z
N MET A 1 4.31 -14.80 8.13
CA MET A 1 2.96 -14.22 8.28
C MET A 1 1.95 -15.19 8.88
N LYS A 2 1.80 -16.42 8.38
CA LYS A 2 0.82 -17.39 8.90
C LYS A 2 0.89 -17.55 10.44
N THR A 3 2.08 -17.65 11.01
CA THR A 3 2.32 -17.77 12.46
C THR A 3 1.80 -16.58 13.28
N ILE A 4 1.92 -15.35 12.76
CA ILE A 4 1.46 -14.15 13.46
C ILE A 4 -0.07 -14.08 13.42
N PHE A 5 -0.68 -14.36 12.26
CA PHE A 5 -2.13 -14.38 12.11
C PHE A 5 -2.81 -15.50 12.91
N SER A 6 -2.14 -16.64 13.13
CA SER A 6 -2.72 -17.72 13.93
C SER A 6 -2.72 -17.43 15.43
N LYS A 7 -1.83 -16.54 15.91
CA LYS A 7 -1.72 -16.17 17.33
C LYS A 7 -2.63 -14.98 17.73
N VAL A 8 -3.15 -14.23 16.75
CA VAL A 8 -4.03 -13.07 17.01
C VAL A 8 -5.48 -13.45 16.72
N LYS A 9 -6.36 -13.15 17.67
CA LYS A 9 -7.79 -13.42 17.53
C LYS A 9 -8.46 -12.32 16.72
N LEU A 10 -8.59 -12.53 15.41
CA LEU A 10 -9.41 -11.68 14.56
C LEU A 10 -10.89 -12.08 14.71
N ARG A 11 -11.78 -11.11 14.82
CA ARG A 11 -13.23 -11.34 14.90
C ARG A 11 -13.79 -11.51 13.48
N PRO A 12 -14.21 -12.71 13.06
CA PRO A 12 -14.65 -12.97 11.69
C PRO A 12 -15.82 -12.08 11.26
N GLY A 13 -16.73 -11.75 12.19
CA GLY A 13 -17.84 -10.85 11.92
C GLY A 13 -17.42 -9.43 11.48
N GLN A 14 -16.34 -8.89 12.02
CA GLN A 14 -15.84 -7.57 11.62
C GLN A 14 -15.21 -7.60 10.21
N ILE A 15 -14.59 -8.72 9.83
CA ILE A 15 -14.02 -8.89 8.48
C ILE A 15 -15.16 -8.98 7.46
N VAL A 16 -16.21 -9.75 7.74
CA VAL A 16 -17.39 -9.84 6.88
C VAL A 16 -18.10 -8.49 6.75
N GLN A 17 -18.27 -7.78 7.88
CA GLN A 17 -18.85 -6.44 7.87
C GLN A 17 -18.03 -5.47 7.02
N LEU A 18 -16.70 -5.49 7.17
CA LEU A 18 -15.80 -4.67 6.37
C LEU A 18 -15.94 -4.99 4.87
N PHE A 19 -15.94 -6.28 4.52
CA PHE A 19 -16.09 -6.72 3.14
C PHE A 19 -17.40 -6.22 2.52
N LEU A 20 -18.52 -6.31 3.24
CA LEU A 20 -19.83 -5.81 2.78
C LEU A 20 -19.83 -4.29 2.61
N LEU A 21 -19.23 -3.54 3.53
CA LEU A 21 -19.13 -2.07 3.42
C LEU A 21 -18.25 -1.65 2.25
N VAL A 22 -17.12 -2.33 2.03
CA VAL A 22 -16.24 -2.05 0.89
C VAL A 22 -16.95 -2.38 -0.43
N LEU A 23 -17.66 -3.51 -0.50
CA LEU A 23 -18.46 -3.88 -1.67
C LEU A 23 -19.54 -2.83 -1.96
N LEU A 24 -20.28 -2.41 -0.93
CA LEU A 24 -21.33 -1.40 -1.07
C LEU A 24 -20.75 -0.03 -1.47
N SER A 25 -19.57 0.33 -0.96
CA SER A 25 -18.84 1.54 -1.39
C SER A 25 -18.40 1.46 -2.86
N ALA A 26 -17.89 0.30 -3.31
CA ALA A 26 -17.51 0.11 -4.70
C ALA A 26 -18.71 0.19 -5.66
N VAL A 27 -19.84 -0.44 -5.30
CA VAL A 27 -21.07 -0.35 -6.08
C VAL A 27 -21.59 1.09 -6.14
N GLY A 28 -21.63 1.80 -5.00
CA GLY A 28 -22.04 3.20 -4.96
C GLY A 28 -21.22 4.10 -5.88
N GLN A 29 -19.91 3.89 -5.94
CA GLN A 29 -19.03 4.62 -6.85
C GLN A 29 -19.28 4.29 -8.32
N MET A 30 -19.64 3.03 -8.65
CA MET A 30 -19.94 2.61 -10.03
C MET A 30 -21.32 3.10 -10.51
N LEU A 31 -22.25 3.42 -9.62
CA LEU A 31 -23.56 3.96 -10.00
C LEU A 31 -23.47 5.43 -10.48
N LEU A 32 -22.47 6.21 -10.04
CA LEU A 32 -22.36 7.61 -10.41
C LEU A 32 -22.16 7.83 -11.91
N PRO A 33 -21.26 7.13 -12.62
CA PRO A 33 -21.15 7.25 -14.08
C PRO A 33 -22.42 6.80 -14.81
N SER A 34 -23.15 5.78 -14.31
CA SER A 34 -24.43 5.35 -14.89
C SER A 34 -25.50 6.45 -14.81
N PHE A 35 -25.66 7.07 -13.65
CA PHE A 35 -26.61 8.19 -13.50
C PHE A 35 -26.21 9.42 -14.34
N LEU A 36 -24.90 9.68 -14.46
CA LEU A 36 -24.39 10.71 -15.35
C LEU A 36 -24.73 10.43 -16.81
N ALA A 37 -24.59 9.20 -17.26
CA ALA A 37 -25.00 8.77 -18.61
C ALA A 37 -26.47 9.08 -18.88
N GLN A 38 -27.34 8.65 -17.97
CA GLN A 38 -28.80 8.89 -18.10
C GLN A 38 -29.15 10.37 -18.05
N MET A 39 -28.47 11.15 -17.20
CA MET A 39 -28.64 12.60 -17.15
C MET A 39 -28.29 13.25 -18.48
N ILE A 40 -27.21 12.81 -19.15
CA ILE A 40 -26.80 13.35 -20.44
C ILE A 40 -27.74 12.91 -21.54
N SER A 41 -28.07 11.60 -21.63
CA SER A 41 -28.87 11.04 -22.73
C SER A 41 -30.32 11.51 -22.70
N HIS A 42 -30.97 11.57 -21.50
CA HIS A 42 -32.40 11.93 -21.39
C HIS A 42 -32.64 13.36 -20.90
N GLY A 43 -31.69 13.92 -20.13
CA GLY A 43 -31.87 15.26 -19.61
C GLY A 43 -31.32 16.34 -20.54
N VAL A 44 -30.06 16.22 -20.90
CA VAL A 44 -29.38 17.26 -21.72
C VAL A 44 -29.76 17.14 -23.21
N ALA A 45 -29.77 15.93 -23.76
CA ALA A 45 -30.05 15.71 -25.17
C ALA A 45 -31.51 16.04 -25.55
N GLU A 46 -32.46 15.79 -24.64
CA GLU A 46 -33.90 16.09 -24.83
C GLU A 46 -34.30 17.48 -24.34
N GLY A 47 -33.38 18.23 -23.70
CA GLY A 47 -33.62 19.57 -23.18
C GLY A 47 -34.52 19.65 -21.94
N GLU A 48 -34.70 18.52 -21.24
CA GLU A 48 -35.57 18.41 -20.07
C GLU A 48 -34.83 18.76 -18.75
N ASN A 49 -34.86 20.05 -18.36
CA ASN A 49 -34.22 20.51 -17.12
C ASN A 49 -34.68 19.77 -15.86
N ARG A 50 -35.91 19.27 -15.81
CA ARG A 50 -36.43 18.50 -14.67
C ARG A 50 -35.68 17.20 -14.48
N ILE A 51 -35.36 16.49 -15.53
CA ILE A 51 -34.62 15.23 -15.53
C ILE A 51 -33.18 15.48 -15.07
N VAL A 52 -32.56 16.54 -15.56
CA VAL A 52 -31.21 16.95 -15.13
C VAL A 52 -31.14 17.18 -13.62
N TRP A 53 -32.06 17.97 -13.07
CA TRP A 53 -32.11 18.22 -11.63
C TRP A 53 -32.40 16.96 -10.81
N MET A 54 -33.29 16.09 -11.31
CA MET A 54 -33.60 14.82 -10.64
C MET A 54 -32.36 13.94 -10.51
N TYR A 55 -31.62 13.71 -11.60
CA TYR A 55 -30.37 12.90 -11.55
C TYR A 55 -29.27 13.59 -10.72
N ALA A 56 -29.16 14.91 -10.77
CA ALA A 56 -28.20 15.65 -9.95
C ALA A 56 -28.44 15.44 -8.44
N VAL A 57 -29.72 15.47 -7.99
CA VAL A 57 -30.08 15.20 -6.59
C VAL A 57 -29.82 13.73 -6.23
N ILE A 58 -30.14 12.78 -7.12
CA ILE A 58 -29.86 11.35 -6.91
C ILE A 58 -28.35 11.13 -6.76
N MET A 59 -27.55 11.70 -7.67
CA MET A 59 -26.08 11.59 -7.61
C MET A 59 -25.50 12.18 -6.32
N ALA A 60 -26.01 13.35 -5.87
CA ALA A 60 -25.63 13.94 -4.59
C ALA A 60 -25.98 13.02 -3.42
N GLY A 61 -27.17 12.41 -3.42
CA GLY A 61 -27.59 11.44 -2.40
C GLY A 61 -26.70 10.20 -2.37
N VAL A 62 -26.42 9.61 -3.54
CA VAL A 62 -25.52 8.44 -3.65
C VAL A 62 -24.10 8.78 -3.21
N THR A 63 -23.62 9.97 -3.53
CA THR A 63 -22.28 10.42 -3.11
C THR A 63 -22.19 10.56 -1.60
N LEU A 64 -23.17 11.20 -0.96
CA LEU A 64 -23.24 11.33 0.50
C LEU A 64 -23.34 9.96 1.19
N PHE A 65 -24.19 9.07 0.66
CA PHE A 65 -24.31 7.72 1.16
C PHE A 65 -22.99 6.92 1.04
N SER A 66 -22.34 6.99 -0.12
CA SER A 66 -21.04 6.35 -0.35
C SER A 66 -19.94 6.94 0.55
N CYS A 67 -19.97 8.22 0.85
CA CYS A 67 -19.06 8.87 1.78
C CYS A 67 -19.19 8.30 3.20
N VAL A 68 -20.44 8.16 3.70
CA VAL A 68 -20.70 7.57 5.02
C VAL A 68 -20.21 6.12 5.08
N ILE A 69 -20.51 5.32 4.07
CA ILE A 69 -20.08 3.92 3.99
C ILE A 69 -18.56 3.80 3.93
N SER A 70 -17.92 4.65 3.13
CA SER A 70 -16.45 4.71 3.05
C SER A 70 -15.84 5.08 4.40
N PHE A 71 -16.40 6.06 5.11
CA PHE A 71 -15.97 6.41 6.45
C PHE A 71 -16.09 5.24 7.44
N LEU A 72 -17.23 4.53 7.42
CA LEU A 72 -17.44 3.36 8.28
C LEU A 72 -16.46 2.23 7.96
N SER A 73 -16.20 1.98 6.68
CA SER A 73 -15.26 0.95 6.25
C SER A 73 -13.82 1.26 6.71
N VAL A 74 -13.39 2.52 6.57
CA VAL A 74 -12.07 2.99 7.06
C VAL A 74 -11.97 2.87 8.57
N LYS A 75 -13.03 3.25 9.31
CA LYS A 75 -13.08 3.12 10.77
C LYS A 75 -12.91 1.66 11.22
N ILE A 76 -13.64 0.74 10.58
CA ILE A 76 -13.55 -0.70 10.93
C ILE A 76 -12.18 -1.27 10.54
N ALA A 77 -11.66 -0.96 9.36
CA ALA A 77 -10.33 -1.40 8.94
C ALA A 77 -9.23 -0.91 9.90
N SER A 78 -9.31 0.35 10.30
CA SER A 78 -8.40 0.95 11.26
C SER A 78 -8.50 0.30 12.65
N TYR A 79 -9.73 0.02 13.11
CA TYR A 79 -9.96 -0.67 14.38
C TYR A 79 -9.36 -2.08 14.36
N ILE A 80 -9.63 -2.88 13.32
CA ILE A 80 -9.09 -4.24 13.17
C ILE A 80 -7.56 -4.24 13.18
N SER A 81 -6.93 -3.33 12.43
CA SER A 81 -5.47 -3.28 12.33
C SER A 81 -4.80 -2.79 13.62
N THR A 82 -5.45 -1.86 14.34
CA THR A 82 -4.95 -1.36 15.62
C THR A 82 -5.10 -2.39 16.74
N ASP A 83 -6.24 -3.09 16.79
CA ASP A 83 -6.46 -4.19 17.73
C ASP A 83 -5.48 -5.34 17.48
N PHE A 84 -5.25 -5.70 16.21
CA PHE A 84 -4.22 -6.65 15.82
C PHE A 84 -2.83 -6.27 16.35
N ALA A 85 -2.43 -5.01 16.15
CA ALA A 85 -1.14 -4.51 16.61
C ALA A 85 -1.04 -4.48 18.14
N ALA A 86 -2.11 -4.14 18.84
CA ALA A 86 -2.17 -4.14 20.30
C ALA A 86 -1.98 -5.56 20.85
N GLN A 87 -2.72 -6.54 20.33
CA GLN A 87 -2.57 -7.95 20.73
C GLN A 87 -1.15 -8.46 20.46
N LEU A 88 -0.57 -8.08 19.30
CA LEU A 88 0.77 -8.50 18.91
C LEU A 88 1.84 -7.88 19.83
N ARG A 89 1.71 -6.59 20.22
CA ARG A 89 2.60 -5.94 21.18
C ARG A 89 2.57 -6.64 22.52
N THR A 90 1.38 -6.95 23.03
CA THR A 90 1.23 -7.67 24.31
C THR A 90 1.90 -9.04 24.25
N GLN A 91 1.70 -9.81 23.17
CA GLN A 91 2.31 -11.14 23.03
C GLN A 91 3.82 -11.07 22.92
N VAL A 92 4.37 -10.13 22.14
CA VAL A 92 5.82 -9.95 22.01
C VAL A 92 6.41 -9.53 23.34
N PHE A 93 5.78 -8.57 24.05
CA PHE A 93 6.23 -8.11 25.36
C PHE A 93 6.24 -9.25 26.37
N SER A 94 5.13 -10.01 26.50
CA SER A 94 5.07 -11.17 27.40
C SER A 94 6.15 -12.20 27.06
N LYS A 95 6.39 -12.45 25.75
CA LYS A 95 7.41 -13.40 25.34
C LYS A 95 8.83 -12.96 25.67
N VAL A 96 9.13 -11.67 25.51
CA VAL A 96 10.43 -11.09 25.89
C VAL A 96 10.65 -11.15 27.41
N GLN A 97 9.61 -11.02 28.24
CA GLN A 97 9.71 -11.18 29.68
C GLN A 97 10.06 -12.62 30.15
N GLU A 98 9.78 -13.60 29.29
CA GLU A 98 10.15 -15.00 29.56
C GLU A 98 11.61 -15.33 29.15
N PHE A 99 12.31 -14.44 28.45
CA PHE A 99 13.65 -14.70 27.94
C PHE A 99 14.70 -14.71 29.05
N SER A 100 15.66 -15.62 28.93
CA SER A 100 16.88 -15.63 29.73
C SER A 100 17.90 -14.61 29.23
N ALA A 101 19.00 -14.45 29.96
CA ALA A 101 20.13 -13.61 29.52
C ALA A 101 20.67 -14.04 28.14
N ALA A 102 20.70 -15.35 27.87
CA ALA A 102 21.20 -15.90 26.61
C ALA A 102 20.35 -15.46 25.39
N GLU A 103 19.02 -15.51 25.51
CA GLU A 103 18.13 -15.02 24.43
C GLU A 103 18.19 -13.50 24.31
N MET A 104 18.29 -12.77 25.44
CA MET A 104 18.44 -11.31 25.41
C MET A 104 19.72 -10.90 24.71
N ASP A 105 20.86 -11.57 24.98
CA ASP A 105 22.13 -11.32 24.30
C ASP A 105 22.09 -11.70 22.83
N ARG A 106 21.43 -12.81 22.49
CA ARG A 106 21.28 -13.27 21.10
C ARG A 106 20.54 -12.26 20.22
N PHE A 107 19.44 -11.70 20.70
CA PHE A 107 18.65 -10.72 19.94
C PHE A 107 19.19 -9.29 20.06
N GLY A 108 19.78 -8.95 21.18
CA GLY A 108 20.17 -7.61 21.55
C GLY A 108 18.99 -6.72 21.93
N THR A 109 19.13 -5.92 22.99
CA THR A 109 18.06 -5.08 23.55
C THR A 109 17.49 -4.10 22.53
N ALA A 110 18.36 -3.40 21.77
CA ALA A 110 17.95 -2.46 20.74
C ALA A 110 17.10 -3.12 19.62
N SER A 111 17.44 -4.35 19.24
CA SER A 111 16.69 -5.10 18.26
C SER A 111 15.31 -5.52 18.79
N LEU A 112 15.21 -5.97 20.04
CA LEU A 112 13.94 -6.33 20.66
C LEU A 112 13.01 -5.12 20.79
N VAL A 113 13.52 -3.95 21.15
CA VAL A 113 12.75 -2.69 21.14
C VAL A 113 12.22 -2.38 19.74
N THR A 114 13.07 -2.46 18.72
CA THR A 114 12.65 -2.24 17.30
C THR A 114 11.57 -3.22 16.87
N ARG A 115 11.69 -4.51 17.22
CA ARG A 115 10.70 -5.55 16.91
C ARG A 115 9.38 -5.35 17.63
N SER A 116 9.41 -4.80 18.85
CA SER A 116 8.21 -4.51 19.65
C SER A 116 7.51 -3.21 19.26
N THR A 117 8.19 -2.29 18.58
CA THR A 117 7.69 -0.96 18.23
C THR A 117 7.49 -0.80 16.72
N SER A 118 8.55 -0.42 16.02
CA SER A 118 8.48 -0.03 14.61
C SER A 118 8.12 -1.20 13.67
N ASP A 119 8.58 -2.43 13.96
CA ASP A 119 8.22 -3.59 13.14
C ASP A 119 6.73 -3.90 13.22
N ILE A 120 6.14 -3.86 14.43
CA ILE A 120 4.70 -4.05 14.61
C ILE A 120 3.91 -2.92 13.95
N THR A 121 4.39 -1.67 14.04
CA THR A 121 3.74 -0.54 13.37
C THR A 121 3.77 -0.67 11.85
N ASN A 122 4.87 -1.17 11.28
CA ASN A 122 4.96 -1.44 9.83
C ASN A 122 3.97 -2.54 9.39
N VAL A 123 3.82 -3.61 10.17
CA VAL A 123 2.84 -4.67 9.91
C VAL A 123 1.41 -4.13 10.07
N GLN A 124 1.14 -3.29 11.07
CA GLN A 124 -0.15 -2.62 11.27
C GLN A 124 -0.53 -1.75 10.07
N ASN A 125 0.40 -0.89 9.60
CA ASN A 125 0.17 0.00 8.46
C ASN A 125 -0.12 -0.78 7.18
N PHE A 126 0.63 -1.86 6.95
CA PHE A 126 0.36 -2.76 5.84
C PHE A 126 -1.01 -3.42 5.95
N LEU A 127 -1.40 -3.91 7.13
CA LEU A 127 -2.71 -4.52 7.35
C LEU A 127 -3.84 -3.50 7.11
N THR A 128 -3.67 -2.26 7.57
CA THR A 128 -4.63 -1.17 7.30
C THR A 128 -4.77 -0.93 5.79
N LEU A 129 -3.64 -0.84 5.08
CA LEU A 129 -3.64 -0.65 3.63
C LEU A 129 -4.28 -1.84 2.89
N LEU A 130 -3.95 -3.06 3.30
CA LEU A 130 -4.51 -4.29 2.73
C LEU A 130 -6.03 -4.38 2.94
N LEU A 131 -6.52 -4.09 4.13
CA LEU A 131 -7.94 -4.13 4.46
C LEU A 131 -8.73 -3.01 3.77
N ARG A 132 -8.12 -1.85 3.53
CA ARG A 132 -8.76 -0.70 2.90
C ARG A 132 -8.63 -0.74 1.39
N VAL A 133 -7.39 -0.74 0.88
CA VAL A 133 -7.10 -0.63 -0.57
C VAL A 133 -7.05 -2.00 -1.22
N GLY A 134 -6.48 -3.00 -0.54
CA GLY A 134 -6.35 -4.36 -1.06
C GLY A 134 -7.69 -5.08 -1.26
N LEU A 135 -8.76 -4.69 -0.54
CA LEU A 135 -10.12 -5.16 -0.79
C LEU A 135 -10.85 -4.29 -1.83
N LEU A 136 -10.72 -2.96 -1.72
CA LEU A 136 -11.45 -2.03 -2.58
C LEU A 136 -10.98 -2.12 -4.05
N ALA A 137 -9.66 -2.15 -4.29
CA ALA A 137 -9.12 -2.08 -5.63
C ALA A 137 -9.55 -3.26 -6.53
N PRO A 138 -9.49 -4.54 -6.12
CA PRO A 138 -9.98 -5.64 -6.94
C PRO A 138 -11.50 -5.57 -7.20
N MET A 139 -12.28 -5.10 -6.20
CA MET A 139 -13.73 -4.93 -6.36
C MET A 139 -14.05 -3.83 -7.36
N MET A 140 -13.34 -2.69 -7.29
CA MET A 140 -13.47 -1.61 -8.27
C MET A 140 -13.04 -2.03 -9.67
N ALA A 141 -11.93 -2.80 -9.79
CA ALA A 141 -11.50 -3.32 -11.07
C ALA A 141 -12.55 -4.26 -11.69
N ALA A 142 -13.05 -5.22 -10.92
CA ALA A 142 -14.05 -6.17 -11.38
C ALA A 142 -15.38 -5.47 -11.74
N ALA A 143 -15.90 -4.61 -10.86
CA ALA A 143 -17.10 -3.85 -11.12
C ALA A 143 -16.94 -2.92 -12.33
N GLY A 144 -15.83 -2.18 -12.41
CA GLY A 144 -15.55 -1.29 -13.54
C GLY A 144 -15.46 -2.03 -14.88
N LEU A 145 -14.87 -3.22 -14.91
CA LEU A 145 -14.85 -4.07 -16.11
C LEU A 145 -16.26 -4.51 -16.52
N VAL A 146 -17.07 -4.95 -15.56
CA VAL A 146 -18.45 -5.38 -15.83
C VAL A 146 -19.30 -4.20 -16.33
N PHE A 147 -19.27 -3.06 -15.65
CA PHE A 147 -20.03 -1.88 -16.07
C PHE A 147 -19.51 -1.30 -17.39
N SER A 148 -18.20 -1.25 -17.61
CA SER A 148 -17.63 -0.82 -18.89
C SER A 148 -18.06 -1.74 -20.04
N ALA A 149 -18.03 -3.06 -19.85
CA ALA A 149 -18.49 -4.02 -20.86
C ALA A 149 -19.99 -3.89 -21.15
N ALA A 150 -20.80 -3.63 -20.13
CA ALA A 150 -22.26 -3.47 -20.27
C ALA A 150 -22.66 -2.17 -21.00
N THR A 151 -21.92 -1.07 -20.80
CA THR A 151 -22.26 0.24 -21.37
C THR A 151 -21.46 0.60 -22.62
N GLY A 152 -20.22 0.11 -22.72
CA GLY A 152 -19.25 0.54 -23.76
C GLY A 152 -19.12 -0.40 -24.94
N GLY A 153 -19.68 -1.61 -24.87
CA GLY A 153 -19.57 -2.59 -25.97
C GLY A 153 -18.11 -2.79 -26.42
N GLU A 154 -17.86 -2.59 -27.73
CA GLU A 154 -16.54 -2.75 -28.31
C GLU A 154 -15.49 -1.74 -27.82
N VAL A 155 -15.90 -0.54 -27.37
CA VAL A 155 -14.99 0.47 -26.80
C VAL A 155 -14.31 -0.04 -25.54
N SER A 156 -14.95 -0.93 -24.79
CA SER A 156 -14.40 -1.54 -23.59
C SER A 156 -13.20 -2.46 -23.87
N SER A 157 -13.02 -2.90 -25.12
CA SER A 157 -11.88 -3.72 -25.54
C SER A 157 -10.54 -3.00 -25.36
N VAL A 158 -10.53 -1.67 -25.33
CA VAL A 158 -9.34 -0.86 -25.03
C VAL A 158 -8.72 -1.24 -23.67
N LEU A 159 -9.53 -1.68 -22.68
CA LEU A 159 -9.04 -2.14 -21.40
C LEU A 159 -8.17 -3.40 -21.47
N LEU A 160 -8.44 -4.29 -22.44
CA LEU A 160 -7.65 -5.50 -22.65
C LEU A 160 -6.19 -5.18 -23.01
N VAL A 161 -5.95 -4.02 -23.61
CA VAL A 161 -4.60 -3.53 -23.94
C VAL A 161 -4.07 -2.61 -22.82
N ALA A 162 -4.89 -1.70 -22.32
CA ALA A 162 -4.47 -0.70 -21.35
C ALA A 162 -4.01 -1.32 -20.01
N ILE A 163 -4.70 -2.35 -19.50
CA ILE A 163 -4.34 -3.00 -18.21
C ILE A 163 -2.98 -3.72 -18.31
N PRO A 164 -2.71 -4.61 -19.29
CA PRO A 164 -1.40 -5.23 -19.44
C PRO A 164 -0.27 -4.22 -19.65
N VAL A 165 -0.50 -3.17 -20.44
CA VAL A 165 0.49 -2.10 -20.65
C VAL A 165 0.79 -1.40 -19.33
N LEU A 166 -0.23 -1.00 -18.56
CA LEU A 166 -0.07 -0.36 -17.28
C LEU A 166 0.70 -1.26 -16.29
N LEU A 167 0.31 -2.53 -16.16
CA LEU A 167 0.99 -3.50 -15.29
C LEU A 167 2.45 -3.72 -15.70
N THR A 168 2.73 -3.79 -16.98
CA THR A 168 4.10 -3.97 -17.50
C THR A 168 4.96 -2.77 -17.16
N VAL A 169 4.48 -1.55 -17.42
CA VAL A 169 5.21 -0.30 -17.11
C VAL A 169 5.44 -0.15 -15.61
N LEU A 170 4.41 -0.39 -14.79
CA LEU A 170 4.54 -0.39 -13.32
C LEU A 170 5.58 -1.39 -12.84
N THR A 171 5.55 -2.62 -13.36
CA THR A 171 6.50 -3.68 -13.00
C THR A 171 7.94 -3.30 -13.38
N ILE A 172 8.16 -2.77 -14.58
CA ILE A 172 9.48 -2.33 -15.03
C ILE A 172 10.02 -1.24 -14.10
N ILE A 173 9.23 -0.20 -13.82
CA ILE A 173 9.65 0.91 -12.95
C ILE A 173 9.93 0.40 -11.54
N MET A 174 9.08 -0.48 -10.98
CA MET A 174 9.28 -1.05 -9.64
C MET A 174 10.56 -1.90 -9.55
N VAL A 175 10.84 -2.73 -10.55
CA VAL A 175 12.07 -3.55 -10.60
C VAL A 175 13.31 -2.66 -10.70
N LEU A 176 13.28 -1.64 -11.55
CA LEU A 176 14.38 -0.68 -11.67
C LEU A 176 14.57 0.10 -10.35
N ALA A 177 13.50 0.66 -9.79
CA ALA A 177 13.55 1.40 -8.52
C ALA A 177 14.10 0.54 -7.38
N SER A 178 13.70 -0.74 -7.29
CA SER A 178 14.19 -1.66 -6.26
C SER A 178 15.70 -1.91 -6.37
N LYS A 179 16.23 -2.09 -7.58
CA LYS A 179 17.68 -2.25 -7.81
C LYS A 179 18.47 -1.04 -7.33
N TYR A 180 18.00 0.16 -7.65
CA TYR A 180 18.66 1.39 -7.21
C TYR A 180 18.51 1.61 -5.69
N SER A 181 17.39 1.27 -5.10
CA SER A 181 17.18 1.34 -3.65
C SER A 181 18.14 0.44 -2.88
N ILE A 182 18.43 -0.76 -3.39
CA ILE A 182 19.42 -1.68 -2.79
C ILE A 182 20.83 -1.10 -2.88
N ARG A 183 21.20 -0.52 -4.03
CA ARG A 183 22.51 0.15 -4.20
C ARG A 183 22.64 1.35 -3.26
N LEU A 184 21.59 2.15 -3.17
CA LEU A 184 21.54 3.33 -2.30
C LEU A 184 21.77 2.97 -0.83
N ARG A 185 21.15 1.90 -0.34
CA ARG A 185 21.38 1.39 1.04
C ARG A 185 22.85 1.03 1.27
N LYS A 186 23.46 0.30 0.33
CA LYS A 186 24.88 -0.07 0.43
C LYS A 186 25.82 1.15 0.51
N LYS A 187 25.50 2.21 -0.27
CA LYS A 187 26.27 3.46 -0.25
C LYS A 187 26.07 4.23 1.06
N LEU A 188 24.83 4.24 1.58
CA LEU A 188 24.54 4.81 2.89
C LEU A 188 25.28 4.07 4.02
N ASP A 189 25.32 2.75 3.96
CA ASP A 189 26.09 1.95 4.93
C ASP A 189 27.57 2.25 4.87
N GLN A 190 28.13 2.53 3.67
CA GLN A 190 29.51 2.96 3.49
C GLN A 190 29.78 4.34 4.13
N ILE A 191 28.90 5.32 3.92
CA ILE A 191 28.96 6.64 4.56
C ILE A 191 28.92 6.50 6.08
N ASN A 192 27.96 5.72 6.61
CA ASN A 192 27.85 5.50 8.04
C ASN A 192 29.11 4.88 8.63
N ARG A 193 29.75 3.93 7.93
CA ARG A 193 31.00 3.31 8.35
C ARG A 193 32.14 4.33 8.38
N LEU A 194 32.32 5.12 7.31
CA LEU A 194 33.34 6.18 7.26
C LEU A 194 33.15 7.20 8.37
N PHE A 195 31.90 7.55 8.66
CA PHE A 195 31.58 8.48 9.74
C PHE A 195 31.95 7.92 11.12
N LEU A 196 31.62 6.65 11.38
CA LEU A 196 32.00 5.97 12.63
C LEU A 196 33.51 5.84 12.76
N GLU A 197 34.25 5.43 11.70
CA GLU A 197 35.69 5.37 11.67
C GLU A 197 36.31 6.73 12.00
N SER A 198 35.77 7.83 11.44
CA SER A 198 36.25 9.21 11.71
C SER A 198 35.96 9.65 13.14
N LEU A 199 34.82 9.25 13.73
CA LEU A 199 34.51 9.58 15.13
C LEU A 199 35.44 8.83 16.11
N GLU A 200 35.64 7.55 15.88
CA GLU A 200 36.53 6.72 16.72
C GLU A 200 37.98 7.14 16.59
N GLY A 201 38.40 7.46 15.36
CA GLY A 201 39.79 7.88 15.03
C GLY A 201 40.10 9.37 15.19
N VAL A 202 39.18 10.20 15.68
CA VAL A 202 39.29 11.67 15.65
C VAL A 202 40.59 12.21 16.31
N ARG A 203 41.03 11.55 17.38
CA ARG A 203 42.29 11.94 18.07
C ARG A 203 43.51 11.67 17.19
N VAL A 204 43.53 10.52 16.51
CA VAL A 204 44.62 10.14 15.60
C VAL A 204 44.65 11.04 14.37
N ILE A 205 43.50 11.29 13.77
CA ILE A 205 43.33 12.16 12.59
C ILE A 205 43.86 13.57 12.89
N ARG A 206 43.56 14.10 14.09
CA ARG A 206 44.04 15.41 14.54
C ARG A 206 45.54 15.40 14.84
N ALA A 207 46.04 14.35 15.51
CA ALA A 207 47.46 14.24 15.87
C ALA A 207 48.35 14.18 14.63
N PHE A 208 47.90 13.53 13.54
CA PHE A 208 48.64 13.41 12.28
C PHE A 208 48.26 14.45 11.23
N ASN A 209 47.41 15.43 11.56
CA ASN A 209 46.91 16.48 10.67
C ASN A 209 46.31 15.95 9.35
N LYS A 210 45.57 14.83 9.42
CA LYS A 210 44.98 14.13 8.27
C LYS A 210 43.53 14.50 7.97
N GLN A 211 42.99 15.58 8.54
CA GLN A 211 41.59 16.02 8.35
C GLN A 211 41.24 16.22 6.86
N LYS A 212 42.15 16.80 6.07
CA LYS A 212 41.92 17.02 4.64
C LYS A 212 41.76 15.70 3.87
N THR A 213 42.56 14.68 4.23
CA THR A 213 42.51 13.36 3.61
C THR A 213 41.18 12.66 3.94
N GLU A 214 40.76 12.70 5.22
CA GLU A 214 39.49 12.09 5.64
C GLU A 214 38.26 12.82 5.09
N ASN A 215 38.32 14.16 5.01
CA ASN A 215 37.27 14.93 4.38
C ASN A 215 37.11 14.57 2.89
N ALA A 216 38.24 14.47 2.14
CA ALA A 216 38.18 14.09 0.73
C ALA A 216 37.63 12.67 0.54
N ARG A 217 38.01 11.72 1.42
CA ARG A 217 37.44 10.34 1.39
C ARG A 217 35.95 10.30 1.68
N PHE A 218 35.50 11.13 2.63
CA PHE A 218 34.07 11.26 2.94
C PHE A 218 33.32 11.93 1.79
N GLU A 219 33.86 12.98 1.19
CA GLU A 219 33.24 13.72 0.10
C GLU A 219 33.07 12.84 -1.14
N GLU A 220 34.10 12.03 -1.49
CA GLU A 220 33.98 11.03 -2.57
C GLU A 220 32.84 10.03 -2.34
N ALA A 221 32.74 9.47 -1.13
CA ALA A 221 31.67 8.54 -0.78
C ALA A 221 30.28 9.20 -0.78
N ASN A 222 30.21 10.47 -0.33
CA ASN A 222 28.98 11.26 -0.32
C ASN A 222 28.53 11.64 -1.72
N GLU A 223 29.45 12.01 -2.62
CA GLU A 223 29.14 12.29 -4.02
C GLU A 223 28.63 11.04 -4.74
N ASP A 224 29.26 9.88 -4.52
CA ASP A 224 28.83 8.59 -5.09
C ASP A 224 27.42 8.18 -4.56
N TYR A 225 27.13 8.44 -3.28
CA TYR A 225 25.78 8.29 -2.73
C TYR A 225 24.79 9.25 -3.40
N ALA A 226 25.14 10.53 -3.51
CA ALA A 226 24.28 11.55 -4.12
C ALA A 226 23.95 11.23 -5.58
N MET A 227 24.94 10.80 -6.38
CA MET A 227 24.73 10.36 -7.76
C MET A 227 23.78 9.15 -7.85
N THR A 228 23.95 8.18 -6.95
CA THR A 228 23.07 7.01 -6.86
C THR A 228 21.66 7.41 -6.43
N ALA A 229 21.52 8.33 -5.48
CA ALA A 229 20.24 8.87 -5.02
C ALA A 229 19.50 9.63 -6.12
N MET A 230 20.23 10.47 -6.89
CA MET A 230 19.65 11.16 -8.04
C MET A 230 19.18 10.18 -9.12
N ALA A 231 19.94 9.11 -9.40
CA ALA A 231 19.53 8.09 -10.36
C ALA A 231 18.26 7.34 -9.89
N ALA A 232 18.20 6.99 -8.59
CA ALA A 232 17.01 6.39 -7.98
C ALA A 232 15.80 7.34 -8.07
N GLY A 233 16.02 8.63 -7.75
CA GLY A 233 14.99 9.67 -7.82
C GLY A 233 14.45 9.86 -9.25
N ARG A 234 15.32 9.91 -10.26
CA ARG A 234 14.92 10.00 -11.68
C ARG A 234 14.00 8.86 -12.10
N ILE A 235 14.33 7.62 -11.72
CA ILE A 235 13.51 6.44 -12.06
C ILE A 235 12.16 6.52 -11.35
N THR A 236 12.14 6.88 -10.07
CA THR A 236 10.89 6.98 -9.31
C THR A 236 10.02 8.14 -9.82
N SER A 237 10.62 9.26 -10.23
CA SER A 237 9.86 10.40 -10.76
C SER A 237 9.24 10.13 -12.15
N LEU A 238 9.74 9.15 -12.91
CA LEU A 238 9.11 8.71 -14.17
C LEU A 238 7.76 8.02 -13.96
N LEU A 239 7.44 7.58 -12.74
CA LEU A 239 6.22 6.84 -12.47
C LEU A 239 4.96 7.66 -12.82
N MET A 240 4.87 8.89 -12.32
CA MET A 240 3.69 9.73 -12.55
C MET A 240 3.52 10.16 -14.01
N PRO A 241 4.56 10.63 -14.74
CA PRO A 241 4.45 10.89 -16.17
C PRO A 241 4.07 9.66 -16.99
N ALA A 242 4.64 8.49 -16.70
CA ALA A 242 4.32 7.25 -17.41
C ALA A 242 2.83 6.87 -17.24
N ILE A 243 2.33 6.93 -16.00
CA ILE A 243 0.91 6.71 -15.70
C ILE A 243 0.05 7.73 -16.46
N SER A 244 0.39 9.03 -16.42
CA SER A 244 -0.38 10.09 -17.11
C SER A 244 -0.44 9.87 -18.61
N VAL A 245 0.64 9.42 -19.24
CA VAL A 245 0.66 9.09 -20.68
C VAL A 245 -0.27 7.91 -20.96
N ILE A 246 -0.22 6.84 -20.17
CA ILE A 246 -1.08 5.67 -20.37
C ILE A 246 -2.56 6.07 -20.21
N PHE A 247 -2.91 6.85 -19.19
CA PHE A 247 -4.26 7.37 -18.98
C PHE A 247 -4.70 8.26 -20.14
N GLY A 248 -3.85 9.21 -20.57
CA GLY A 248 -4.15 10.11 -21.68
C GLY A 248 -4.37 9.37 -22.99
N VAL A 249 -3.47 8.43 -23.34
CA VAL A 249 -3.61 7.62 -24.56
C VAL A 249 -4.85 6.72 -24.49
N THR A 250 -5.10 6.08 -23.35
CA THR A 250 -6.30 5.25 -23.15
C THR A 250 -7.57 6.08 -23.31
N THR A 251 -7.63 7.25 -22.67
CA THR A 251 -8.78 8.16 -22.76
C THR A 251 -8.98 8.65 -24.21
N ALA A 252 -7.90 9.03 -24.89
CA ALA A 252 -7.98 9.46 -26.29
C ALA A 252 -8.48 8.33 -27.20
N ALA A 253 -8.01 7.09 -27.00
CA ALA A 253 -8.49 5.93 -27.75
C ALA A 253 -9.99 5.66 -27.51
N VAL A 254 -10.43 5.70 -26.25
CA VAL A 254 -11.83 5.52 -25.85
C VAL A 254 -12.72 6.58 -26.46
N LEU A 255 -12.32 7.85 -26.38
CA LEU A 255 -13.09 8.95 -26.95
C LEU A 255 -13.10 8.91 -28.49
N GLY A 256 -11.98 8.57 -29.12
CA GLY A 256 -11.89 8.45 -30.57
C GLY A 256 -12.75 7.31 -31.12
N MET A 257 -12.63 6.10 -30.54
CA MET A 257 -13.48 4.97 -30.93
C MET A 257 -14.96 5.26 -30.58
N GLY A 258 -15.22 5.77 -29.39
CA GLY A 258 -16.59 6.08 -28.95
C GLY A 258 -17.26 7.16 -29.81
N ALA A 259 -16.53 8.21 -30.23
CA ALA A 259 -17.06 9.23 -31.14
C ALA A 259 -17.47 8.62 -32.49
N TYR A 260 -16.72 7.64 -33.01
CA TYR A 260 -17.10 6.90 -34.22
C TYR A 260 -18.42 6.13 -34.01
N TYR A 261 -18.56 5.40 -32.88
CA TYR A 261 -19.80 4.66 -32.59
C TYR A 261 -20.99 5.58 -32.29
N VAL A 262 -20.77 6.74 -31.70
CA VAL A 262 -21.81 7.77 -31.54
C VAL A 262 -22.25 8.33 -32.89
N SER A 263 -21.32 8.61 -33.80
CA SER A 263 -21.64 9.14 -35.14
C SER A 263 -22.42 8.15 -36.03
N THR A 264 -22.24 6.85 -35.81
CA THR A 264 -23.00 5.77 -36.45
C THR A 264 -24.32 5.43 -35.80
N GLY A 265 -24.63 6.09 -34.66
CA GLY A 265 -25.86 5.80 -33.87
C GLY A 265 -25.81 4.49 -33.06
N ALA A 266 -24.65 3.84 -32.99
CA ALA A 266 -24.47 2.59 -32.24
C ALA A 266 -24.27 2.79 -30.76
N MET A 267 -23.98 4.01 -30.30
CA MET A 267 -23.75 4.36 -28.89
C MET A 267 -24.30 5.75 -28.58
N GLU A 268 -24.85 5.93 -27.39
CA GLU A 268 -25.27 7.24 -26.87
C GLU A 268 -24.08 8.02 -26.29
N VAL A 269 -24.13 9.35 -26.37
CA VAL A 269 -23.10 10.23 -25.79
C VAL A 269 -22.94 10.02 -24.29
N GLY A 270 -24.04 9.84 -23.56
CA GLY A 270 -24.03 9.56 -22.12
C GLY A 270 -23.27 8.27 -21.81
N SER A 271 -23.50 7.20 -22.57
CA SER A 271 -22.79 5.92 -22.45
C SER A 271 -21.30 6.04 -22.71
N LEU A 272 -20.86 6.85 -23.68
CA LEU A 272 -19.45 7.14 -23.94
C LEU A 272 -18.77 7.83 -22.73
N VAL A 273 -19.44 8.84 -22.16
CA VAL A 273 -18.93 9.56 -20.99
C VAL A 273 -18.80 8.62 -19.78
N ALA A 274 -19.84 7.82 -19.51
CA ALA A 274 -19.80 6.84 -18.42
C ALA A 274 -18.69 5.81 -18.62
N ASN A 275 -18.55 5.26 -19.83
CA ASN A 275 -17.52 4.28 -20.15
C ASN A 275 -16.10 4.84 -19.96
N SER A 276 -15.85 6.09 -20.35
CA SER A 276 -14.57 6.75 -20.11
C SER A 276 -14.24 6.87 -18.61
N GLN A 277 -15.25 7.10 -17.76
CA GLN A 277 -15.07 7.12 -16.31
C GLN A 277 -14.82 5.71 -15.74
N TYR A 278 -15.56 4.68 -16.18
CA TYR A 278 -15.29 3.30 -15.75
C TYR A 278 -13.87 2.86 -16.08
N ILE A 279 -13.40 3.16 -17.28
CA ILE A 279 -12.03 2.86 -17.71
C ILE A 279 -11.00 3.55 -16.80
N SER A 280 -11.21 4.83 -16.50
CA SER A 280 -10.36 5.59 -15.58
C SER A 280 -10.37 4.99 -14.16
N MET A 281 -11.52 4.54 -13.67
CA MET A 281 -11.65 3.88 -12.37
C MET A 281 -10.93 2.53 -12.33
N VAL A 282 -11.02 1.73 -13.40
CA VAL A 282 -10.28 0.46 -13.51
C VAL A 282 -8.78 0.71 -13.49
N LEU A 283 -8.27 1.64 -14.28
CA LEU A 283 -6.84 1.96 -14.30
C LEU A 283 -6.36 2.48 -12.93
N THR A 284 -7.15 3.33 -12.28
CA THR A 284 -6.86 3.83 -10.91
C THR A 284 -6.82 2.70 -9.90
N SER A 285 -7.73 1.71 -9.99
CA SER A 285 -7.76 0.55 -9.11
C SER A 285 -6.51 -0.32 -9.25
N VAL A 286 -6.02 -0.52 -10.48
CA VAL A 286 -4.77 -1.23 -10.74
C VAL A 286 -3.57 -0.49 -10.13
N MET A 287 -3.54 0.85 -10.26
CA MET A 287 -2.51 1.68 -9.63
C MET A 287 -2.55 1.57 -8.10
N MET A 288 -3.75 1.61 -7.50
CA MET A 288 -3.91 1.44 -6.04
C MET A 288 -3.41 0.07 -5.56
N LEU A 289 -3.66 -1.00 -6.31
CA LEU A 289 -3.18 -2.35 -5.96
C LEU A 289 -1.65 -2.42 -5.95
N SER A 290 -0.99 -1.67 -6.83
CA SER A 290 0.48 -1.60 -6.88
C SER A 290 1.10 -1.06 -5.58
N LEU A 291 0.42 -0.14 -4.87
CA LEU A 291 0.86 0.38 -3.57
C LEU A 291 0.89 -0.73 -2.51
N VAL A 292 -0.13 -1.60 -2.51
CA VAL A 292 -0.20 -2.75 -1.59
C VAL A 292 0.96 -3.72 -1.85
N ILE A 293 1.21 -4.02 -3.13
CA ILE A 293 2.30 -4.91 -3.55
C ILE A 293 3.66 -4.33 -3.14
N MET A 294 3.86 -3.03 -3.29
CA MET A 294 5.12 -2.35 -2.95
C MET A 294 5.43 -2.39 -1.44
N MET A 295 4.42 -2.32 -0.57
CA MET A 295 4.61 -2.38 0.88
C MET A 295 4.81 -3.82 1.40
N PHE A 296 4.40 -4.83 0.65
CA PHE A 296 4.41 -6.23 1.08
C PHE A 296 5.81 -6.74 1.51
N PRO A 297 6.92 -6.54 0.75
CA PRO A 297 8.23 -7.07 1.12
C PRO A 297 8.75 -6.53 2.46
N THR A 298 8.58 -5.24 2.71
CA THR A 298 8.99 -4.59 3.97
C THR A 298 8.22 -5.14 5.15
N SER A 299 6.90 -5.22 5.01
CA SER A 299 6.02 -5.74 6.07
C SER A 299 6.23 -7.23 6.31
N TYR A 300 6.53 -8.00 5.25
CA TYR A 300 6.88 -9.41 5.37
C TYR A 300 8.18 -9.61 6.16
N ALA A 301 9.22 -8.79 5.89
CA ALA A 301 10.47 -8.84 6.64
C ALA A 301 10.27 -8.49 8.13
N CYS A 302 9.48 -7.44 8.44
CA CYS A 302 9.11 -7.09 9.80
C CYS A 302 8.35 -8.24 10.50
N ALA A 303 7.36 -8.82 9.81
CA ALA A 303 6.59 -9.94 10.31
C ALA A 303 7.47 -11.18 10.60
N LYS A 304 8.48 -11.45 9.75
CA LYS A 304 9.44 -12.53 9.98
C LYS A 304 10.24 -12.31 11.25
N ARG A 305 10.77 -11.10 11.49
CA ARG A 305 11.51 -10.76 12.71
C ARG A 305 10.67 -10.87 13.98
N ILE A 306 9.39 -10.46 13.91
CA ILE A 306 8.45 -10.62 15.03
C ILE A 306 8.17 -12.12 15.27
N ALA A 307 7.97 -12.90 14.21
CA ALA A 307 7.72 -14.34 14.32
C ALA A 307 8.91 -15.09 14.96
N GLU A 308 10.14 -14.69 14.67
CA GLU A 308 11.35 -15.25 15.31
C GLU A 308 11.28 -15.09 16.85
N VAL A 309 10.90 -13.91 17.35
CA VAL A 309 10.75 -13.68 18.81
C VAL A 309 9.65 -14.55 19.38
N LEU A 310 8.49 -14.61 18.73
CA LEU A 310 7.33 -15.39 19.22
C LEU A 310 7.52 -16.91 19.16
N GLN A 311 8.44 -17.41 18.32
CA GLN A 311 8.75 -18.83 18.16
C GLN A 311 9.95 -19.27 18.97
N THR A 312 10.76 -18.36 19.52
CA THR A 312 11.91 -18.71 20.34
C THR A 312 11.44 -19.19 21.68
N ASP A 313 11.77 -20.43 22.03
CA ASP A 313 11.51 -20.97 23.35
C ASP A 313 12.55 -20.44 24.34
N SER A 314 12.09 -20.08 25.53
CA SER A 314 13.00 -19.70 26.61
C SER A 314 13.80 -20.90 27.09
N SER A 315 15.09 -20.69 27.33
CA SER A 315 15.96 -21.71 27.95
C SER A 315 15.60 -21.93 29.42
N ILE A 316 14.95 -20.96 30.06
CA ILE A 316 14.41 -21.10 31.42
C ILE A 316 13.05 -21.80 31.32
N ARG A 317 13.01 -23.07 31.67
CA ARG A 317 11.75 -23.80 31.80
C ARG A 317 11.39 -23.81 33.28
N GLY A 318 10.18 -23.38 33.62
CA GLY A 318 9.62 -23.58 34.98
C GLY A 318 9.59 -25.09 35.27
N GLY A 319 10.44 -25.53 36.15
CA GLY A 319 10.42 -26.90 36.65
C GLY A 319 9.31 -27.07 37.68
N ASN A 320 8.78 -28.28 37.81
CA ASN A 320 7.95 -28.70 38.97
C ASN A 320 8.79 -28.82 40.25
N CYS A 321 9.80 -27.97 40.42
CA CYS A 321 10.60 -27.94 41.62
C CYS A 321 9.77 -27.24 42.69
N LEU A 322 9.12 -28.03 43.53
CA LEU A 322 8.65 -27.57 44.81
C LEU A 322 9.91 -27.20 45.61
N LEU A 323 10.25 -25.91 45.63
CA LEU A 323 11.15 -25.38 46.63
C LEU A 323 10.47 -25.57 47.97
N TYR A 324 10.79 -26.68 48.62
CA TYR A 324 10.57 -26.79 50.04
C TYR A 324 11.47 -25.78 50.73
N THR A 325 10.92 -24.60 51.02
CA THR A 325 11.46 -23.78 52.04
C THR A 325 11.28 -24.58 53.33
N SER A 326 12.32 -25.34 53.72
CA SER A 326 12.35 -25.84 55.08
C SER A 326 12.26 -24.64 56.00
N PRO A 327 11.35 -24.58 56.98
CA PRO A 327 11.36 -23.53 57.96
C PRO A 327 12.74 -23.59 58.62
N SER A 328 13.47 -22.47 58.53
CA SER A 328 14.71 -22.28 59.27
C SER A 328 14.38 -22.47 60.77
N PRO A 329 15.18 -23.25 61.50
CA PRO A 329 15.00 -23.41 62.91
C PRO A 329 15.17 -22.11 63.66
#